data_30df3f512d9b6bad12b58433ce9a3260
#
_entry.id   30df3f512d9b6bad12b58433ce9a3260
#
_cell.length_a   1.000
_cell.length_b   1.000
_cell.length_c   1.000
_cell.angle_alpha   90.00
_cell.angle_beta   90.00
_cell.angle_gamma   90.00
#
_symmetry.space_group_name_H-M   'P 1'
#
loop_
_entity.id
_entity.type
_entity.pdbx_description
1 polymer ?
#
loop_
_entity_poly.entity_id
_entity_poly.type
_entity_poly.pdbx_seq_one_letter_code
_entity_poly.pdbx_strand_id
1 'polypeptide(L)'
;MASMHTPIRRSSGFMTRRRRLMYCVDQAPRGLVNELIGYVLAKHDGLSVPYRAAVLLLEDHQLSAMPAGLNPLRTMDSHIVAWAVQSLGGKSPYQVYNYSRGSCAALAAVRKDFQKWKDLPAAASLDAWLLNEDRNLQNLVRLGTGNYALIDHGRVCTGNGWSVPLERAKMPHKNKLALIAWDDIALENAPKNYHVPIVERMAQHHGTLSHSEPDLDYWLPQLLTSSERDDVDVFLSERTSTVKAYFKASYGVLLP
;
A
#
# COMPACT_ATOMS: atom_id res chain seq x y z
N MET A 1 -22.23 -0.40 -9.41
CA MET A 1 -21.86 1.00 -9.06
C MET A 1 -22.22 1.25 -7.61
N ALA A 2 -21.28 1.10 -6.69
CA ALA A 2 -21.46 1.44 -5.28
C ALA A 2 -20.56 2.64 -5.00
N SER A 3 -21.18 3.82 -5.00
CA SER A 3 -20.60 5.11 -4.71
C SER A 3 -19.91 5.11 -3.35
N MET A 4 -18.65 5.53 -3.32
CA MET A 4 -17.93 5.90 -2.09
C MET A 4 -18.49 7.18 -1.44
N HIS A 5 -19.68 7.60 -1.80
CA HIS A 5 -20.34 8.76 -1.22
C HIS A 5 -20.84 8.44 0.18
N THR A 6 -19.93 8.47 1.16
CA THR A 6 -20.34 8.55 2.55
C THR A 6 -19.79 9.85 3.13
N PRO A 7 -20.65 10.80 3.46
CA PRO A 7 -20.23 12.05 4.09
C PRO A 7 -19.53 11.76 5.42
N ILE A 8 -18.59 12.62 5.78
CA ILE A 8 -17.96 12.66 7.10
C ILE A 8 -19.06 12.60 8.16
N ARG A 9 -19.33 11.42 8.69
CA ARG A 9 -20.25 11.28 9.82
C ARG A 9 -19.47 11.49 11.11
N ARG A 10 -19.84 12.51 11.88
CA ARG A 10 -19.56 12.55 13.31
C ARG A 10 -20.23 11.32 13.94
N SER A 11 -19.48 10.29 14.26
CA SER A 11 -20.03 9.12 14.93
C SER A 11 -19.74 9.21 16.41
N SER A 12 -20.75 9.63 17.17
CA SER A 12 -20.88 9.31 18.58
C SER A 12 -21.32 7.85 18.68
N GLY A 13 -20.48 7.00 19.24
CA GLY A 13 -20.96 5.73 19.78
C GLY A 13 -20.49 4.44 19.09
N PHE A 14 -19.87 3.61 19.89
CA PHE A 14 -19.68 2.17 19.80
C PHE A 14 -18.75 1.61 18.69
N MET A 15 -17.49 1.41 19.07
CA MET A 15 -16.62 0.44 18.43
C MET A 15 -17.04 -0.98 18.84
N THR A 16 -17.67 -1.71 17.94
CA THR A 16 -17.82 -3.16 18.10
C THR A 16 -16.47 -3.85 17.91
N ARG A 17 -16.19 -4.92 18.66
CA ARG A 17 -14.93 -5.71 18.71
C ARG A 17 -14.37 -6.19 17.35
N ARG A 18 -14.98 -5.89 16.21
CA ARG A 18 -14.62 -6.37 14.87
C ARG A 18 -13.95 -5.34 13.97
N ARG A 19 -13.65 -4.11 14.43
CA ARG A 19 -13.02 -3.08 13.61
C ARG A 19 -11.64 -2.75 14.18
N ARG A 20 -10.59 -3.17 13.51
CA ARG A 20 -9.25 -2.63 13.78
C ARG A 20 -9.12 -1.32 13.02
N LEU A 21 -8.91 -0.27 13.74
CA LEU A 21 -8.47 1.00 13.19
C LEU A 21 -6.95 0.89 13.01
N MET A 22 -6.47 1.08 11.80
CA MET A 22 -5.06 1.42 11.60
C MET A 22 -4.94 2.93 11.70
N TYR A 23 -4.16 3.38 12.62
CA TYR A 23 -3.89 4.81 12.80
C TYR A 23 -2.64 5.16 12.02
N CYS A 24 -2.75 5.99 10.99
CA CYS A 24 -1.62 6.76 10.50
C CYS A 24 -1.41 7.91 11.48
N VAL A 25 -0.77 7.61 12.58
CA VAL A 25 -0.49 8.56 13.65
C VAL A 25 1.01 8.81 13.62
N ASP A 26 1.51 9.37 12.55
CA ASP A 26 2.90 9.79 12.50
C ASP A 26 2.98 11.27 12.12
N GLN A 27 4.02 11.96 12.60
CA GLN A 27 4.34 13.34 12.24
C GLN A 27 4.55 13.55 10.73
N ALA A 28 4.53 12.48 9.94
CA ALA A 28 4.68 12.54 8.51
C ALA A 28 3.33 12.90 7.85
N PRO A 29 3.15 14.13 7.39
CA PRO A 29 1.87 14.60 6.84
C PRO A 29 1.43 13.83 5.60
N ARG A 30 2.35 13.05 5.01
CA ARG A 30 2.12 12.30 3.77
C ARG A 30 1.63 10.87 3.98
N GLY A 31 1.72 10.34 5.19
CA GLY A 31 1.28 8.98 5.49
C GLY A 31 -0.19 8.74 5.14
N LEU A 32 -1.07 9.70 5.45
CA LEU A 32 -2.49 9.63 5.10
C LEU A 32 -2.74 9.64 3.59
N VAL A 33 -2.05 10.53 2.87
CA VAL A 33 -2.12 10.61 1.40
C VAL A 33 -1.64 9.32 0.77
N ASN A 34 -0.54 8.78 1.25
CA ASN A 34 0.02 7.52 0.79
C ASN A 34 -0.94 6.34 1.00
N GLU A 35 -1.56 6.24 2.19
CA GLU A 35 -2.59 5.24 2.47
C GLU A 35 -3.74 5.33 1.49
N LEU A 36 -4.22 6.54 1.23
CA LEU A 36 -5.30 6.79 0.29
C LEU A 36 -4.91 6.35 -1.14
N ILE A 37 -3.77 6.84 -1.65
CA ILE A 37 -3.29 6.51 -3.01
C ILE A 37 -3.13 4.99 -3.15
N GLY A 38 -2.41 4.37 -2.22
CA GLY A 38 -2.15 2.94 -2.26
C GLY A 38 -3.43 2.10 -2.16
N TYR A 39 -4.37 2.49 -1.31
CA TYR A 39 -5.66 1.81 -1.17
C TYR A 39 -6.51 1.94 -2.44
N VAL A 40 -6.65 3.14 -3.00
CA VAL A 40 -7.46 3.40 -4.20
C VAL A 40 -6.89 2.63 -5.39
N LEU A 41 -5.59 2.76 -5.64
CA LEU A 41 -4.95 2.09 -6.77
C LEU A 41 -4.95 0.57 -6.63
N ALA A 42 -4.70 0.01 -5.44
CA ALA A 42 -4.80 -1.42 -5.20
C ALA A 42 -6.21 -1.95 -5.47
N LYS A 43 -7.24 -1.21 -5.04
CA LYS A 43 -8.64 -1.57 -5.25
C LYS A 43 -9.02 -1.55 -6.74
N HIS A 44 -8.60 -0.53 -7.49
CA HIS A 44 -8.86 -0.43 -8.92
C HIS A 44 -8.02 -1.39 -9.76
N ASP A 45 -6.86 -1.83 -9.24
CA ASP A 45 -6.05 -2.89 -9.83
C ASP A 45 -6.62 -4.31 -9.58
N GLY A 46 -7.74 -4.40 -8.86
CA GLY A 46 -8.43 -5.66 -8.55
C GLY A 46 -7.78 -6.48 -7.44
N LEU A 47 -6.84 -5.89 -6.70
CA LEU A 47 -6.19 -6.54 -5.56
C LEU A 47 -7.12 -6.59 -4.34
N SER A 48 -6.95 -7.62 -3.52
CA SER A 48 -7.66 -7.71 -2.27
C SER A 48 -7.17 -6.64 -1.30
N VAL A 49 -8.08 -5.76 -0.88
CA VAL A 49 -7.90 -4.71 0.13
C VAL A 49 -9.10 -4.73 1.08
N PRO A 50 -9.06 -4.06 2.23
CA PRO A 50 -10.25 -3.87 3.06
C PRO A 50 -11.41 -3.29 2.25
N TYR A 51 -12.61 -3.85 2.43
CA TYR A 51 -13.79 -3.43 1.67
C TYR A 51 -14.15 -1.95 1.88
N ARG A 52 -13.86 -1.43 3.09
CA ARG A 52 -14.12 -0.02 3.44
C ARG A 52 -12.87 0.61 4.04
N ALA A 53 -12.63 1.84 3.65
CA ALA A 53 -11.64 2.73 4.24
C ALA A 53 -12.30 4.09 4.49
N ALA A 54 -11.77 4.84 5.45
CA ALA A 54 -12.26 6.17 5.81
C ALA A 54 -11.17 7.01 6.45
N VAL A 55 -11.25 8.31 6.27
CA VAL A 55 -10.55 9.28 7.11
C VAL A 55 -11.46 9.60 8.30
N LEU A 56 -10.94 9.49 9.50
CA LEU A 56 -11.65 9.82 10.74
C LEU A 56 -11.05 11.08 11.35
N LEU A 57 -11.93 11.94 11.86
CA LEU A 57 -11.57 13.03 12.75
C LEU A 57 -11.98 12.63 14.17
N LEU A 58 -11.00 12.51 15.05
CA LEU A 58 -11.19 12.01 16.41
C LEU A 58 -10.86 13.12 17.44
N GLU A 59 -11.62 13.16 18.50
CA GLU A 59 -11.31 13.95 19.69
C GLU A 59 -10.40 13.13 20.63
N ASP A 60 -9.59 13.81 21.45
CA ASP A 60 -8.63 13.14 22.34
C ASP A 60 -9.30 12.10 23.25
N HIS A 61 -10.50 12.38 23.75
CA HIS A 61 -11.24 11.48 24.64
C HIS A 61 -11.72 10.18 23.96
N GLN A 62 -11.73 10.15 22.62
CA GLN A 62 -12.12 8.96 21.83
C GLN A 62 -10.97 7.97 21.66
N LEU A 63 -9.76 8.35 22.04
CA LEU A 63 -8.58 7.50 22.03
C LEU A 63 -8.34 6.97 23.45
N SER A 64 -8.73 5.76 23.73
CA SER A 64 -8.61 5.14 25.05
C SER A 64 -7.16 4.96 25.54
N ALA A 65 -6.20 4.93 24.64
CA ALA A 65 -4.77 5.01 24.91
C ALA A 65 -4.01 5.34 23.62
N MET A 66 -3.33 6.46 23.58
CA MET A 66 -2.29 6.69 22.59
C MET A 66 -0.96 6.11 23.09
N PRO A 67 -0.24 5.36 22.25
CA PRO A 67 1.13 4.96 22.62
C PRO A 67 1.99 6.17 22.97
N ALA A 68 2.77 6.06 24.02
CA ALA A 68 3.65 7.14 24.43
C ALA A 68 4.61 7.50 23.29
N GLY A 69 4.75 8.80 23.01
CA GLY A 69 5.65 9.31 21.97
C GLY A 69 5.03 9.46 20.59
N LEU A 70 3.76 9.09 20.40
CA LEU A 70 3.05 9.42 19.16
C LEU A 70 2.63 10.88 19.15
N ASN A 71 2.91 11.55 18.04
CA ASN A 71 2.46 12.93 17.79
C ASN A 71 1.52 12.91 16.58
N PRO A 72 0.19 12.84 16.81
CA PRO A 72 -0.77 12.67 15.74
C PRO A 72 -0.90 13.92 14.87
N LEU A 73 -1.17 13.70 13.58
CA LEU A 73 -1.61 14.76 12.69
C LEU A 73 -2.93 15.35 13.22
N ARG A 74 -3.00 16.67 13.34
CA ARG A 74 -4.19 17.36 13.80
C ARG A 74 -4.70 18.37 12.78
N THR A 75 -6.00 18.54 12.77
CA THR A 75 -6.65 19.67 12.07
C THR A 75 -6.44 21.00 12.84
N MET A 76 -6.79 22.10 12.21
CA MET A 76 -6.80 23.43 12.88
C MET A 76 -7.70 23.44 14.13
N ASP A 77 -8.79 22.66 14.13
CA ASP A 77 -9.70 22.50 15.27
C ASP A 77 -9.23 21.43 16.27
N SER A 78 -7.96 21.07 16.23
CA SER A 78 -7.32 20.10 17.13
C SER A 78 -7.83 18.67 17.06
N HIS A 79 -8.66 18.29 16.08
CA HIS A 79 -9.05 16.90 15.88
C HIS A 79 -7.88 16.08 15.35
N ILE A 80 -7.76 14.86 15.86
CA ILE A 80 -6.78 13.90 15.37
C ILE A 80 -7.29 13.29 14.06
N VAL A 81 -6.44 13.33 13.03
CA VAL A 81 -6.74 12.71 11.74
C VAL A 81 -6.23 11.28 11.73
N ALA A 82 -7.10 10.34 11.43
CA ALA A 82 -6.75 8.92 11.38
C ALA A 82 -7.25 8.26 10.10
N TRP A 83 -6.43 7.35 9.55
CA TRP A 83 -6.86 6.43 8.52
C TRP A 83 -7.45 5.17 9.16
N ALA A 84 -8.63 4.78 8.73
CA ALA A 84 -9.33 3.62 9.25
C ALA A 84 -9.72 2.67 8.14
N VAL A 85 -9.53 1.39 8.37
CA VAL A 85 -9.95 0.33 7.45
C VAL A 85 -10.79 -0.71 8.16
N GLN A 86 -11.70 -1.34 7.42
CA GLN A 86 -12.50 -2.43 7.94
C GLN A 86 -11.61 -3.63 8.24
N SER A 87 -11.79 -4.24 9.41
CA SER A 87 -11.08 -5.48 9.75
C SER A 87 -11.45 -6.61 8.80
N LEU A 88 -10.45 -7.29 8.29
CA LEU A 88 -10.59 -8.47 7.44
C LEU A 88 -10.67 -9.78 8.22
N GLY A 89 -10.51 -9.75 9.56
CA GLY A 89 -10.56 -10.92 10.43
C GLY A 89 -9.37 -11.87 10.32
N GLY A 90 -8.47 -11.67 9.36
CA GLY A 90 -7.26 -12.46 9.19
C GLY A 90 -6.12 -12.03 10.11
N LYS A 91 -5.00 -12.77 10.04
CA LYS A 91 -3.73 -12.44 10.70
C LYS A 91 -2.67 -12.14 9.67
N SER A 92 -1.67 -11.34 10.02
CA SER A 92 -0.53 -11.13 9.13
C SER A 92 0.28 -12.44 8.96
N PRO A 93 0.98 -12.63 7.81
CA PRO A 93 1.91 -13.75 7.65
C PRO A 93 2.96 -13.80 8.77
N TYR A 94 3.38 -12.65 9.26
CA TYR A 94 4.26 -12.55 10.42
C TYR A 94 3.71 -13.31 11.63
N GLN A 95 2.42 -13.14 11.92
CA GLN A 95 1.74 -13.81 13.03
C GLN A 95 1.41 -15.27 12.75
N VAL A 96 0.97 -15.59 11.52
CA VAL A 96 0.56 -16.95 11.14
C VAL A 96 1.73 -17.93 11.18
N TYR A 97 2.89 -17.49 10.70
CA TYR A 97 4.08 -18.34 10.60
C TYR A 97 5.05 -18.17 11.77
N ASN A 98 4.66 -17.41 12.82
CA ASN A 98 5.52 -17.09 13.96
C ASN A 98 6.90 -16.58 13.48
N TYR A 99 6.87 -15.69 12.47
CA TYR A 99 8.09 -15.21 11.85
C TYR A 99 8.92 -14.41 12.87
N SER A 100 10.13 -14.85 13.11
CA SER A 100 11.16 -14.07 13.79
C SER A 100 12.28 -13.76 12.80
N ARG A 101 12.93 -12.62 12.96
CA ARG A 101 14.03 -12.21 12.08
C ARG A 101 15.12 -13.28 12.09
N GLY A 102 15.45 -13.83 10.90
CA GLY A 102 16.43 -14.91 10.74
C GLY A 102 15.87 -16.33 10.80
N SER A 103 14.56 -16.52 10.98
CA SER A 103 13.94 -17.84 10.92
C SER A 103 13.78 -18.35 9.48
N CYS A 104 14.75 -19.12 9.01
CA CYS A 104 14.71 -19.71 7.68
C CYS A 104 13.48 -20.62 7.46
N ALA A 105 13.08 -21.40 8.48
CA ALA A 105 11.92 -22.28 8.38
C ALA A 105 10.60 -21.49 8.21
N ALA A 106 10.42 -20.43 8.98
CA ALA A 106 9.25 -19.56 8.85
C ALA A 106 9.20 -18.87 7.48
N LEU A 107 10.34 -18.39 6.99
CA LEU A 107 10.44 -17.77 5.68
C LEU A 107 10.13 -18.77 4.55
N ALA A 108 10.64 -19.99 4.63
CA ALA A 108 10.34 -21.06 3.67
C ALA A 108 8.83 -21.38 3.65
N ALA A 109 8.16 -21.40 4.81
CA ALA A 109 6.73 -21.62 4.90
C ALA A 109 5.93 -20.46 4.26
N VAL A 110 6.33 -19.21 4.49
CA VAL A 110 5.76 -18.04 3.83
C VAL A 110 5.90 -18.14 2.31
N ARG A 111 7.10 -18.44 1.81
CA ARG A 111 7.38 -18.58 0.37
C ARG A 111 6.51 -19.66 -0.28
N LYS A 112 6.39 -20.81 0.36
CA LYS A 112 5.54 -21.91 -0.13
C LYS A 112 4.07 -21.50 -0.23
N ASP A 113 3.59 -20.62 0.66
CA ASP A 113 2.22 -20.11 0.59
C ASP A 113 2.09 -19.00 -0.45
N PHE A 114 3.07 -18.11 -0.57
CA PHE A 114 3.12 -17.06 -1.59
C PHE A 114 3.13 -17.62 -3.01
N GLN A 115 3.78 -18.76 -3.27
CA GLN A 115 3.74 -19.45 -4.56
C GLN A 115 2.33 -19.83 -5.00
N LYS A 116 1.36 -19.89 -4.08
CA LYS A 116 -0.05 -20.17 -4.36
C LYS A 116 -0.87 -18.88 -4.52
N TRP A 117 -0.30 -17.74 -4.22
CA TRP A 117 -0.97 -16.45 -4.30
C TRP A 117 -0.98 -15.93 -5.73
N LYS A 118 -2.15 -16.04 -6.38
CA LYS A 118 -2.33 -15.68 -7.79
C LYS A 118 -2.09 -14.19 -8.06
N ASP A 119 -2.40 -13.33 -7.08
CA ASP A 119 -2.25 -11.88 -7.23
C ASP A 119 -0.87 -11.37 -6.80
N LEU A 120 0.06 -12.27 -6.43
CA LEU A 120 1.42 -11.90 -6.05
C LEU A 120 2.14 -11.04 -7.12
N PRO A 121 2.08 -11.39 -8.43
CA PRO A 121 2.67 -10.56 -9.47
C PRO A 121 2.05 -9.17 -9.56
N ALA A 122 0.73 -9.07 -9.40
CA ALA A 122 0.02 -7.79 -9.41
C ALA A 122 0.40 -6.93 -8.20
N ALA A 123 0.45 -7.52 -7.00
CA ALA A 123 0.87 -6.83 -5.80
C ALA A 123 2.32 -6.32 -5.89
N ALA A 124 3.24 -7.16 -6.41
CA ALA A 124 4.63 -6.76 -6.64
C ALA A 124 4.75 -5.66 -7.71
N SER A 125 3.95 -5.73 -8.77
CA SER A 125 3.87 -4.72 -9.82
C SER A 125 3.37 -3.37 -9.27
N LEU A 126 2.31 -3.38 -8.47
CA LEU A 126 1.78 -2.18 -7.81
C LEU A 126 2.82 -1.54 -6.88
N ASP A 127 3.48 -2.33 -6.04
CA ASP A 127 4.53 -1.83 -5.13
C ASP A 127 5.71 -1.22 -5.90
N ALA A 128 6.06 -1.77 -7.07
CA ALA A 128 7.08 -1.19 -7.94
C ALA A 128 6.62 0.14 -8.56
N TRP A 129 5.39 0.23 -9.03
CA TRP A 129 4.81 1.46 -9.58
C TRP A 129 4.79 2.58 -8.54
N LEU A 130 4.29 2.27 -7.33
CA LEU A 130 4.11 3.25 -6.26
C LEU A 130 5.38 3.53 -5.45
N LEU A 131 6.52 2.91 -5.75
CA LEU A 131 7.73 2.96 -4.92
C LEU A 131 7.45 2.59 -3.45
N ASN A 132 6.70 1.53 -3.22
CA ASN A 132 6.44 1.06 -1.87
C ASN A 132 7.67 0.33 -1.31
N GLU A 133 8.37 0.99 -0.40
CA GLU A 133 9.59 0.46 0.23
C GLU A 133 9.33 -0.39 1.46
N ASP A 134 8.09 -0.52 1.89
CA ASP A 134 7.80 -1.16 3.17
C ASP A 134 6.78 -2.30 3.11
N ARG A 135 6.56 -2.92 1.96
CA ARG A 135 5.70 -4.11 1.89
C ARG A 135 6.35 -5.30 2.58
N ASN A 136 6.22 -5.36 3.89
CA ASN A 136 6.70 -6.47 4.72
C ASN A 136 5.56 -7.43 5.10
N LEU A 137 5.87 -8.51 5.83
CA LEU A 137 4.90 -9.53 6.23
C LEU A 137 3.81 -9.03 7.19
N GLN A 138 3.96 -7.87 7.81
CA GLN A 138 2.95 -7.26 8.67
C GLN A 138 1.95 -6.42 7.87
N ASN A 139 2.34 -5.97 6.67
CA ASN A 139 1.54 -5.13 5.77
C ASN A 139 0.67 -5.97 4.82
N LEU A 140 0.45 -7.24 5.19
CA LEU A 140 -0.42 -8.20 4.53
C LEU A 140 -1.35 -8.83 5.56
N VAL A 141 -2.57 -9.14 5.14
CA VAL A 141 -3.51 -9.95 5.90
C VAL A 141 -3.76 -11.24 5.14
N ARG A 142 -3.43 -12.38 5.76
CA ARG A 142 -3.71 -13.70 5.20
C ARG A 142 -5.19 -14.03 5.39
N LEU A 143 -5.92 -14.18 4.31
CA LEU A 143 -7.35 -14.53 4.27
C LEU A 143 -7.56 -16.04 4.13
N GLY A 144 -6.57 -16.75 3.63
CA GLY A 144 -6.54 -18.18 3.41
C GLY A 144 -5.20 -18.61 2.79
N THR A 145 -5.05 -19.88 2.48
CA THR A 145 -3.86 -20.39 1.80
C THR A 145 -3.75 -19.75 0.41
N GLY A 146 -2.61 -19.08 0.15
CA GLY A 146 -2.39 -18.39 -1.12
C GLY A 146 -3.38 -17.24 -1.38
N ASN A 147 -3.95 -16.65 -0.35
CA ASN A 147 -4.88 -15.53 -0.48
C ASN A 147 -4.55 -14.45 0.56
N TYR A 148 -4.20 -13.28 0.08
CA TYR A 148 -3.72 -12.16 0.89
C TYR A 148 -4.38 -10.85 0.47
N ALA A 149 -4.65 -10.01 1.46
CA ALA A 149 -5.05 -8.63 1.23
C ALA A 149 -3.92 -7.67 1.61
N LEU A 150 -3.81 -6.60 0.85
CA LEU A 150 -2.86 -5.51 1.11
C LEU A 150 -3.43 -4.55 2.13
N ILE A 151 -2.58 -4.14 3.06
CA ILE A 151 -2.83 -3.08 4.03
C ILE A 151 -1.56 -2.25 4.19
N ASP A 152 -1.67 -1.11 4.86
CA ASP A 152 -0.52 -0.26 5.20
C ASP A 152 0.28 0.17 3.96
N HIS A 153 -0.24 1.21 3.30
CA HIS A 153 0.38 1.84 2.15
C HIS A 153 1.13 3.14 2.51
N GLY A 154 1.33 3.40 3.79
CA GLY A 154 1.87 4.67 4.29
C GLY A 154 3.25 5.06 3.75
N ARG A 155 3.95 4.16 3.07
CA ARG A 155 5.31 4.40 2.52
C ARG A 155 5.41 4.33 1.00
N VAL A 156 4.32 4.54 0.30
CA VAL A 156 4.37 4.76 -1.16
C VAL A 156 4.91 6.16 -1.49
N CYS A 157 5.08 6.48 -2.74
CA CYS A 157 5.54 7.78 -3.22
C CYS A 157 6.88 8.24 -2.60
N THR A 158 7.87 7.34 -2.49
CA THR A 158 9.19 7.62 -1.87
C THR A 158 9.22 7.72 -0.33
N GLY A 159 8.17 7.29 0.33
CA GLY A 159 8.08 7.27 1.81
C GLY A 159 7.05 8.24 2.37
N ASN A 160 6.98 8.37 3.68
CA ASN A 160 5.95 9.15 4.37
C ASN A 160 6.33 10.63 4.60
N GLY A 161 7.50 11.03 4.20
CA GLY A 161 8.04 12.40 4.38
C GLY A 161 8.39 13.12 3.08
N TRP A 162 7.82 12.70 1.95
CA TRP A 162 8.14 13.32 0.67
C TRP A 162 7.70 14.79 0.59
N SER A 163 8.45 15.54 -0.19
CA SER A 163 8.15 16.92 -0.59
C SER A 163 8.13 17.01 -2.12
N VAL A 164 7.49 18.04 -2.64
CA VAL A 164 7.51 18.31 -4.09
C VAL A 164 8.80 19.05 -4.48
N PRO A 165 9.35 18.78 -5.67
CA PRO A 165 8.89 17.79 -6.65
C PRO A 165 9.19 16.36 -6.20
N LEU A 166 8.26 15.44 -6.48
CA LEU A 166 8.49 14.02 -6.28
C LEU A 166 9.55 13.51 -7.25
N GLU A 167 10.52 12.74 -6.74
CA GLU A 167 11.61 12.23 -7.55
C GLU A 167 11.17 11.03 -8.40
N ARG A 168 10.75 11.32 -9.63
CA ARG A 168 10.13 10.39 -10.58
C ARG A 168 11.09 9.38 -11.16
N ALA A 169 12.36 9.81 -11.34
CA ALA A 169 13.44 9.00 -11.90
C ALA A 169 14.16 8.16 -10.84
N LYS A 170 13.60 8.04 -9.63
CA LYS A 170 14.25 7.29 -8.57
C LYS A 170 14.47 5.85 -8.96
N MET A 171 15.71 5.49 -8.80
CA MET A 171 16.35 4.21 -9.00
C MET A 171 15.48 2.99 -8.68
N PRO A 172 15.82 1.87 -9.29
CA PRO A 172 15.10 0.62 -9.06
C PRO A 172 14.96 0.36 -7.58
N HIS A 173 13.72 0.43 -7.16
CA HIS A 173 13.29 0.12 -5.83
C HIS A 173 13.50 -1.38 -5.56
N LYS A 174 14.09 -1.71 -4.43
CA LYS A 174 14.08 -3.08 -3.93
C LYS A 174 12.66 -3.45 -3.51
N ASN A 175 11.94 -4.11 -4.39
CA ASN A 175 10.60 -4.60 -4.11
C ASN A 175 10.66 -5.68 -3.00
N LYS A 176 10.36 -5.29 -1.76
CA LYS A 176 10.43 -6.19 -0.60
C LYS A 176 9.53 -7.41 -0.74
N LEU A 177 8.36 -7.25 -1.37
CA LEU A 177 7.46 -8.37 -1.59
C LEU A 177 8.10 -9.40 -2.53
N ALA A 178 8.70 -8.93 -3.61
CA ALA A 178 9.43 -9.77 -4.55
C ALA A 178 10.62 -10.47 -3.85
N LEU A 179 11.40 -9.74 -3.05
CA LEU A 179 12.51 -10.30 -2.27
C LEU A 179 12.04 -11.39 -1.30
N ILE A 180 10.96 -11.15 -0.56
CA ILE A 180 10.40 -12.15 0.37
C ILE A 180 9.94 -13.40 -0.40
N ALA A 181 9.30 -13.22 -1.55
CA ALA A 181 8.72 -14.31 -2.32
C ALA A 181 9.77 -15.23 -2.98
N TRP A 182 10.88 -14.65 -3.48
CA TRP A 182 11.79 -15.36 -4.40
C TRP A 182 13.24 -15.50 -3.97
N ASP A 183 13.60 -15.05 -2.78
CA ASP A 183 14.95 -15.06 -2.22
C ASP A 183 15.88 -13.88 -2.61
N ASP A 184 16.68 -13.44 -1.61
CA ASP A 184 17.56 -12.28 -1.73
C ASP A 184 18.70 -12.44 -2.76
N ILE A 185 19.03 -13.66 -3.13
CA ILE A 185 20.24 -13.96 -3.93
C ILE A 185 19.95 -13.92 -5.41
N ALA A 186 18.71 -13.92 -5.82
CA ALA A 186 18.45 -14.32 -7.18
C ALA A 186 17.10 -13.90 -7.73
N LEU A 187 16.79 -12.63 -7.70
CA LEU A 187 15.90 -12.16 -8.77
C LEU A 187 16.55 -12.39 -10.15
N GLU A 188 17.88 -12.44 -10.24
CA GLU A 188 18.62 -12.94 -11.39
C GLU A 188 18.33 -14.44 -11.66
N ASN A 189 17.97 -15.21 -10.66
CA ASN A 189 17.64 -16.65 -10.75
C ASN A 189 16.17 -16.95 -10.42
N ALA A 190 15.33 -15.94 -10.18
CA ALA A 190 13.89 -16.21 -10.07
C ALA A 190 13.42 -16.87 -11.37
N PRO A 191 12.62 -17.93 -11.29
CA PRO A 191 12.12 -18.59 -12.49
C PRO A 191 11.50 -17.54 -13.42
N LYS A 192 11.90 -17.52 -14.69
CA LYS A 192 11.42 -16.54 -15.71
C LYS A 192 9.91 -16.41 -15.75
N ASN A 193 9.19 -17.47 -15.34
CA ASN A 193 7.73 -17.51 -15.24
C ASN A 193 7.14 -16.54 -14.21
N TYR A 194 7.92 -15.96 -13.28
CA TYR A 194 7.41 -14.94 -12.34
C TYR A 194 7.61 -13.52 -12.85
N HIS A 195 8.64 -13.27 -13.63
CA HIS A 195 8.92 -11.93 -14.15
C HIS A 195 7.91 -11.51 -15.23
N VAL A 196 7.53 -12.45 -16.10
CA VAL A 196 6.57 -12.18 -17.17
C VAL A 196 5.23 -11.68 -16.62
N PRO A 197 4.56 -12.39 -15.68
CA PRO A 197 3.30 -11.88 -15.10
C PRO A 197 3.43 -10.52 -14.41
N ILE A 198 4.56 -10.21 -13.76
CA ILE A 198 4.77 -8.89 -13.13
C ILE A 198 4.82 -7.81 -14.20
N VAL A 199 5.56 -8.04 -15.29
CA VAL A 199 5.70 -7.06 -16.38
C VAL A 199 4.40 -6.90 -17.18
N GLU A 200 3.65 -7.98 -17.37
CA GLU A 200 2.31 -7.92 -17.98
C GLU A 200 1.36 -7.04 -17.14
N ARG A 201 1.41 -7.18 -15.82
CA ARG A 201 0.65 -6.31 -14.91
C ARG A 201 1.09 -4.85 -14.99
N MET A 202 2.39 -4.57 -15.14
CA MET A 202 2.89 -3.21 -15.33
C MET A 202 2.31 -2.52 -16.57
N ALA A 203 1.98 -3.26 -17.60
CA ALA A 203 1.34 -2.71 -18.79
C ALA A 203 -0.13 -2.26 -18.54
N GLN A 204 -0.74 -2.68 -17.45
CA GLN A 204 -2.12 -2.35 -17.09
C GLN A 204 -2.23 -1.08 -16.22
N HIS A 205 -1.13 -0.58 -15.65
CA HIS A 205 -1.15 0.53 -14.69
C HIS A 205 -1.76 1.82 -15.26
N HIS A 206 -1.57 2.11 -16.53
CA HIS A 206 -2.22 3.26 -17.16
C HIS A 206 -3.75 3.15 -17.10
N GLY A 207 -4.31 1.99 -17.42
CA GLY A 207 -5.74 1.73 -17.29
C GLY A 207 -6.21 1.78 -15.83
N THR A 208 -5.44 1.22 -14.89
CA THR A 208 -5.73 1.30 -13.47
C THR A 208 -5.78 2.74 -13.00
N LEU A 209 -4.81 3.58 -13.41
CA LEU A 209 -4.79 5.01 -13.08
C LEU A 209 -6.05 5.71 -13.57
N SER A 210 -6.35 5.59 -14.86
CA SER A 210 -7.56 6.21 -15.46
C SER A 210 -8.87 5.79 -14.77
N HIS A 211 -8.99 4.50 -14.39
CA HIS A 211 -10.16 4.04 -13.65
C HIS A 211 -10.23 4.58 -12.22
N SER A 212 -9.10 4.95 -11.65
CA SER A 212 -9.00 5.46 -10.27
C SER A 212 -9.14 6.98 -10.17
N GLU A 213 -9.02 7.72 -11.30
CA GLU A 213 -9.11 9.19 -11.35
C GLU A 213 -10.32 9.75 -10.59
N PRO A 214 -11.56 9.24 -10.75
CA PRO A 214 -12.70 9.81 -10.04
C PRO A 214 -12.56 9.76 -8.50
N ASP A 215 -11.96 8.70 -7.96
CA ASP A 215 -11.73 8.57 -6.52
C ASP A 215 -10.56 9.46 -6.07
N LEU A 216 -9.48 9.53 -6.84
CA LEU A 216 -8.33 10.39 -6.54
C LEU A 216 -8.69 11.87 -6.63
N ASP A 217 -9.40 12.29 -7.67
CA ASP A 217 -9.87 13.67 -7.86
C ASP A 217 -10.83 14.15 -6.76
N TYR A 218 -11.57 13.24 -6.18
CA TYR A 218 -12.42 13.56 -5.03
C TYR A 218 -11.60 13.78 -3.75
N TRP A 219 -10.60 12.94 -3.49
CA TRP A 219 -9.91 12.93 -2.21
C TRP A 219 -8.65 13.79 -2.15
N LEU A 220 -7.83 13.79 -3.20
CA LEU A 220 -6.53 14.50 -3.17
C LEU A 220 -6.66 16.00 -2.94
N PRO A 221 -7.66 16.71 -3.52
CA PRO A 221 -7.85 18.14 -3.25
C PRO A 221 -8.17 18.47 -1.79
N GLN A 222 -8.65 17.51 -1.01
CA GLN A 222 -8.94 17.68 0.41
C GLN A 222 -7.71 17.49 1.31
N LEU A 223 -6.64 16.91 0.76
CA LEU A 223 -5.44 16.51 1.51
C LEU A 223 -4.18 17.22 1.03
N LEU A 224 -4.18 17.76 -0.17
CA LEU A 224 -3.03 18.35 -0.85
C LEU A 224 -3.35 19.73 -1.41
N THR A 225 -2.33 20.58 -1.47
CA THR A 225 -2.38 21.81 -2.26
C THR A 225 -2.42 21.48 -3.75
N SER A 226 -2.81 22.43 -4.60
CA SER A 226 -2.85 22.21 -6.06
C SER A 226 -1.49 21.78 -6.61
N SER A 227 -0.40 22.43 -6.20
CA SER A 227 0.94 22.08 -6.65
C SER A 227 1.39 20.67 -6.24
N GLU A 228 1.02 20.24 -5.04
CA GLU A 228 1.32 18.88 -4.56
C GLU A 228 0.50 17.83 -5.32
N ARG A 229 -0.76 18.12 -5.59
CA ARG A 229 -1.62 17.24 -6.38
C ARG A 229 -1.09 17.08 -7.79
N ASP A 230 -0.79 18.20 -8.46
CA ASP A 230 -0.26 18.19 -9.82
C ASP A 230 1.04 17.36 -9.90
N ASP A 231 1.89 17.44 -8.88
CA ASP A 231 3.13 16.66 -8.82
C ASP A 231 2.87 15.16 -8.57
N VAL A 232 1.90 14.81 -7.74
CA VAL A 232 1.46 13.41 -7.54
C VAL A 232 0.88 12.84 -8.83
N ASP A 233 0.04 13.59 -9.54
CA ASP A 233 -0.55 13.15 -10.81
C ASP A 233 0.52 12.88 -11.86
N VAL A 234 1.51 13.78 -11.97
CA VAL A 234 2.65 13.58 -12.87
C VAL A 234 3.50 12.38 -12.42
N PHE A 235 3.76 12.22 -11.11
CA PHE A 235 4.49 11.08 -10.58
C PHE A 235 3.78 9.76 -10.95
N LEU A 236 2.50 9.63 -10.68
CA LEU A 236 1.75 8.42 -10.97
C LEU A 236 1.70 8.13 -12.47
N SER A 237 1.44 9.16 -13.29
CA SER A 237 1.33 9.02 -14.76
C SER A 237 2.67 8.63 -15.40
N GLU A 238 3.76 9.35 -15.12
CA GLU A 238 5.07 9.03 -15.69
C GLU A 238 5.53 7.60 -15.33
N ARG A 239 5.24 7.17 -14.11
CA ARG A 239 5.63 5.84 -13.65
C ARG A 239 4.85 4.72 -14.31
N THR A 240 3.64 4.95 -14.83
CA THR A 240 2.96 3.91 -15.62
C THR A 240 3.76 3.49 -16.85
N SER A 241 4.50 4.40 -17.46
CA SER A 241 5.32 4.14 -18.63
C SER A 241 6.75 3.71 -18.30
N THR A 242 7.33 4.19 -17.20
CA THR A 242 8.75 3.99 -16.88
C THR A 242 9.02 2.81 -15.96
N VAL A 243 8.06 2.38 -15.12
CA VAL A 243 8.24 1.31 -14.15
C VAL A 243 8.72 0.00 -14.77
N LYS A 244 8.24 -0.33 -15.97
CA LYS A 244 8.67 -1.53 -16.72
C LYS A 244 10.15 -1.50 -17.06
N ALA A 245 10.66 -0.35 -17.51
CA ALA A 245 12.09 -0.18 -17.82
C ALA A 245 12.94 -0.28 -16.56
N TYR A 246 12.50 0.34 -15.47
CA TYR A 246 13.18 0.25 -14.18
C TYR A 246 13.19 -1.17 -13.64
N PHE A 247 12.10 -1.89 -13.73
CA PHE A 247 12.02 -3.28 -13.29
C PHE A 247 12.97 -4.17 -14.09
N LYS A 248 12.99 -4.02 -15.42
CA LYS A 248 13.94 -4.73 -16.28
C LYS A 248 15.39 -4.47 -15.90
N ALA A 249 15.74 -3.20 -15.69
CA ALA A 249 17.10 -2.81 -15.31
C ALA A 249 17.50 -3.37 -13.94
N SER A 250 16.57 -3.43 -12.99
CA SER A 250 16.81 -3.92 -11.62
C SER A 250 17.01 -5.42 -11.54
N TYR A 251 16.35 -6.17 -12.41
CA TYR A 251 16.24 -7.63 -12.30
C TYR A 251 16.82 -8.37 -13.51
N GLY A 252 17.52 -7.67 -14.39
CA GLY A 252 18.18 -8.30 -15.56
C GLY A 252 17.21 -8.99 -16.52
N VAL A 253 15.93 -8.61 -16.54
CA VAL A 253 14.91 -9.31 -17.30
C VAL A 253 14.99 -8.92 -18.76
N LEU A 254 15.47 -9.82 -19.59
CA LEU A 254 15.30 -9.76 -21.05
C LEU A 254 13.85 -10.21 -21.37
N LEU A 255 13.00 -9.25 -21.64
CA LEU A 255 11.66 -9.53 -22.20
C LEU A 255 11.69 -9.25 -23.69
N PRO A 256 10.96 -10.06 -24.46
CA PRO A 256 10.82 -9.80 -25.89
C PRO A 256 10.17 -8.45 -26.19
#